data_740a006a55a4ca4cffc69b624dcde86d
#
_entry.id   740a006a55a4ca4cffc69b624dcde86d
#
_cell.length_a   1.000
_cell.length_b   1.000
_cell.length_c   1.000
_cell.angle_alpha   90.00
_cell.angle_beta   90.00
_cell.angle_gamma   90.00
#
_symmetry.space_group_name_H-M   'P 1'
#
loop_
_entity.id
_entity.type
_entity.pdbx_description
1 polymer ?
#
loop_
_entity_poly.entity_id
_entity_poly.type
_entity_poly.pdbx_seq_one_letter_code
_entity_poly.pdbx_strand_id
1 'polypeptide(L)'
;MMFRKKVDIKSFKKVYLVHNHNAGKQTFFAAMHRSVERLADEFIAMYGPAAFSYYRINTFNDAQIVARKACDEQVDWIIIAGGDGTLRAISEVLVERDYMPYVSIYPAGTVNLVAKELAQKTDATSWLMRVEKGITAPVWLGKANDRIFLTVAGIGVDSLVVDMVTPKEKKLLSTLAYVRQSGLVAGNEMLLHPWKYKFEVMIDGDGVWRAASSFIVTKSRYYAGRFSLVNGGSLSNPALYVILFKKDRCVDFLRYTALIAADMLSLDKSVEICKAQEVQIRCNVKNFAAELDGDSVATSPLSISLLPTPLNFIS
;
A
#
# COMPACT_ATOMS: atom_id res chain seq x y z
N MET A 1 -17.54 -13.77 5.32
CA MET A 1 -16.71 -14.82 4.68
C MET A 1 -16.75 -14.52 3.19
N MET A 2 -15.86 -13.65 2.71
CA MET A 2 -15.88 -13.12 1.34
C MET A 2 -15.32 -14.16 0.36
N PHE A 3 -15.91 -14.25 -0.81
CA PHE A 3 -15.76 -15.25 -1.87
C PHE A 3 -14.28 -15.52 -2.24
N ARG A 4 -13.69 -16.48 -1.58
CA ARG A 4 -12.47 -17.12 -2.07
C ARG A 4 -12.84 -18.03 -3.22
N LYS A 5 -12.44 -17.64 -4.43
CA LYS A 5 -12.57 -18.52 -5.61
C LYS A 5 -11.30 -19.35 -5.73
N LYS A 6 -11.41 -20.48 -6.38
CA LYS A 6 -10.25 -21.31 -6.74
C LYS A 6 -10.05 -21.21 -8.25
N VAL A 7 -8.80 -20.98 -8.66
CA VAL A 7 -8.37 -20.98 -10.06
C VAL A 7 -7.35 -22.10 -10.26
N ASP A 8 -7.43 -22.76 -11.40
CA ASP A 8 -6.36 -23.69 -11.80
C ASP A 8 -5.22 -22.90 -12.44
N ILE A 9 -4.16 -22.67 -11.69
CA ILE A 9 -3.01 -21.90 -12.19
C ILE A 9 -2.34 -22.59 -13.38
N LYS A 10 -2.41 -23.92 -13.51
CA LYS A 10 -1.81 -24.68 -14.62
C LYS A 10 -2.53 -24.43 -15.95
N SER A 11 -3.73 -23.87 -15.92
CA SER A 11 -4.48 -23.51 -17.12
C SER A 11 -4.06 -22.17 -17.74
N PHE A 12 -3.22 -21.39 -17.08
CA PHE A 12 -2.76 -20.12 -17.59
C PHE A 12 -1.86 -20.29 -18.83
N LYS A 13 -2.10 -19.46 -19.84
CA LYS A 13 -1.38 -19.48 -21.11
C LYS A 13 -0.16 -18.58 -21.13
N LYS A 14 -0.19 -17.55 -20.28
CA LYS A 14 0.89 -16.56 -20.22
C LYS A 14 1.11 -16.05 -18.80
N VAL A 15 2.32 -16.22 -18.30
CA VAL A 15 2.68 -15.89 -16.91
C VAL A 15 3.95 -15.04 -16.89
N TYR A 16 3.94 -13.95 -16.17
CA TYR A 16 5.09 -13.09 -15.96
C TYR A 16 5.57 -13.16 -14.51
N LEU A 17 6.88 -13.27 -14.31
CA LEU A 17 7.55 -13.02 -13.04
C LEU A 17 8.38 -11.74 -13.16
N VAL A 18 7.99 -10.72 -12.39
CA VAL A 18 8.64 -9.42 -12.35
C VAL A 18 9.44 -9.31 -11.06
N HIS A 19 10.75 -9.27 -11.17
CA HIS A 19 11.68 -9.27 -10.03
C HIS A 19 12.38 -7.93 -9.88
N ASN A 20 12.09 -7.20 -8.83
CA ASN A 20 12.77 -5.95 -8.52
C ASN A 20 14.07 -6.20 -7.77
N HIS A 21 15.20 -6.03 -8.47
CA HIS A 21 16.55 -6.23 -7.93
C HIS A 21 16.95 -5.20 -6.87
N ASN A 22 16.28 -4.05 -6.79
CA ASN A 22 16.53 -3.03 -5.77
C ASN A 22 15.60 -3.16 -4.55
N ALA A 23 14.76 -4.21 -4.50
CA ALA A 23 13.87 -4.43 -3.36
C ALA A 23 14.61 -5.06 -2.18
N GLY A 24 14.27 -4.63 -0.96
CA GLY A 24 14.73 -5.26 0.28
C GLY A 24 15.97 -4.65 0.95
N LYS A 25 16.40 -5.27 2.05
CA LYS A 25 17.59 -4.86 2.82
C LYS A 25 18.85 -5.51 2.26
N GLN A 26 19.93 -4.76 2.17
CA GLN A 26 21.22 -5.23 1.63
C GLN A 26 21.76 -6.51 2.29
N THR A 27 21.52 -6.74 3.57
CA THR A 27 22.01 -7.90 4.34
C THR A 27 21.43 -9.24 3.90
N PHE A 28 20.24 -9.29 3.30
CA PHE A 28 19.59 -10.53 2.83
C PHE A 28 19.45 -10.61 1.30
N PHE A 29 20.05 -9.67 0.61
CA PHE A 29 19.87 -9.45 -0.81
C PHE A 29 20.18 -10.70 -1.66
N ALA A 30 21.37 -11.28 -1.46
CA ALA A 30 21.81 -12.43 -2.26
C ALA A 30 20.97 -13.70 -2.03
N ALA A 31 20.52 -13.95 -0.80
CA ALA A 31 19.67 -15.10 -0.51
C ALA A 31 18.27 -14.95 -1.12
N MET A 32 17.71 -13.76 -1.05
CA MET A 32 16.41 -13.43 -1.62
C MET A 32 16.43 -13.55 -3.16
N HIS A 33 17.47 -13.01 -3.82
CA HIS A 33 17.60 -13.14 -5.27
C HIS A 33 17.70 -14.59 -5.72
N ARG A 34 18.51 -15.42 -5.04
CA ARG A 34 18.58 -16.86 -5.33
C ARG A 34 17.23 -17.55 -5.14
N SER A 35 16.43 -17.12 -4.16
CA SER A 35 15.09 -17.66 -3.95
C SER A 35 14.15 -17.32 -5.10
N VAL A 36 14.21 -16.09 -5.63
CA VAL A 36 13.39 -15.68 -6.78
C VAL A 36 13.86 -16.34 -8.08
N GLU A 37 15.17 -16.51 -8.29
CA GLU A 37 15.70 -17.23 -9.43
C GLU A 37 15.27 -18.71 -9.41
N ARG A 38 15.29 -19.36 -8.26
CA ARG A 38 14.74 -20.72 -8.11
C ARG A 38 13.25 -20.78 -8.45
N LEU A 39 12.45 -19.78 -8.01
CA LEU A 39 11.04 -19.69 -8.43
C LEU A 39 10.91 -19.55 -9.94
N ALA A 40 11.76 -18.79 -10.60
CA ALA A 40 11.74 -18.66 -12.04
C ALA A 40 12.01 -20.01 -12.73
N ASP A 41 12.96 -20.80 -12.23
CA ASP A 41 13.25 -22.14 -12.75
C ASP A 41 12.05 -23.10 -12.60
N GLU A 42 11.38 -23.06 -11.45
CA GLU A 42 10.15 -23.85 -11.19
C GLU A 42 9.01 -23.45 -12.16
N PHE A 43 8.82 -22.15 -12.38
CA PHE A 43 7.80 -21.69 -13.33
C PHE A 43 8.15 -21.98 -14.79
N ILE A 44 9.43 -21.92 -15.18
CA ILE A 44 9.88 -22.37 -16.52
C ILE A 44 9.57 -23.86 -16.69
N ALA A 45 9.84 -24.68 -15.67
CA ALA A 45 9.54 -26.09 -15.71
C ALA A 45 8.04 -26.37 -15.82
N MET A 46 7.20 -25.55 -15.15
CA MET A 46 5.75 -25.71 -15.14
C MET A 46 5.07 -25.28 -16.45
N TYR A 47 5.47 -24.15 -17.02
CA TYR A 47 4.78 -23.51 -18.15
C TYR A 47 5.55 -23.61 -19.48
N GLY A 48 6.83 -23.88 -19.43
CA GLY A 48 7.72 -23.81 -20.57
C GLY A 48 8.07 -22.36 -20.99
N PRO A 49 9.12 -22.19 -21.80
CA PRO A 49 9.64 -20.87 -22.16
C PRO A 49 8.72 -20.04 -23.08
N ALA A 50 7.74 -20.67 -23.71
CA ALA A 50 6.78 -19.96 -24.56
C ALA A 50 5.67 -19.26 -23.77
N ALA A 51 5.31 -19.82 -22.60
CA ALA A 51 4.22 -19.30 -21.77
C ALA A 51 4.73 -18.52 -20.56
N PHE A 52 6.00 -18.65 -20.17
CA PHE A 52 6.57 -17.97 -19.01
C PHE A 52 7.65 -16.97 -19.42
N SER A 53 7.61 -15.78 -18.82
CA SER A 53 8.64 -14.75 -18.98
C SER A 53 9.12 -14.21 -17.66
N TYR A 54 10.44 -14.10 -17.50
CA TYR A 54 11.09 -13.55 -16.31
C TYR A 54 11.72 -12.20 -16.61
N TYR A 55 11.30 -11.17 -15.88
CA TYR A 55 11.77 -9.79 -16.03
C TYR A 55 12.50 -9.33 -14.78
N ARG A 56 13.74 -8.93 -14.93
CA ARG A 56 14.52 -8.22 -13.91
C ARG A 56 14.34 -6.73 -14.09
N ILE A 57 13.93 -6.04 -13.04
CA ILE A 57 13.70 -4.59 -13.04
C ILE A 57 14.48 -3.93 -11.90
N ASN A 58 14.76 -2.65 -12.04
CA ASN A 58 15.49 -1.87 -11.04
C ASN A 58 14.75 -0.62 -10.59
N THR A 59 13.82 -0.10 -11.40
CA THR A 59 13.14 1.15 -11.16
C THR A 59 11.62 0.98 -11.20
N PHE A 60 10.93 2.00 -10.68
CA PHE A 60 9.48 2.12 -10.78
C PHE A 60 9.02 2.14 -12.25
N ASN A 61 9.74 2.88 -13.10
CA ASN A 61 9.43 2.97 -14.53
C ASN A 61 9.59 1.63 -15.26
N ASP A 62 10.62 0.84 -14.93
CA ASP A 62 10.78 -0.50 -15.52
C ASP A 62 9.58 -1.39 -15.19
N ALA A 63 9.07 -1.32 -13.96
CA ALA A 63 7.87 -2.05 -13.54
C ALA A 63 6.65 -1.66 -14.39
N GLN A 64 6.47 -0.37 -14.65
CA GLN A 64 5.39 0.13 -15.50
C GLN A 64 5.55 -0.31 -16.97
N ILE A 65 6.77 -0.32 -17.52
CA ILE A 65 7.03 -0.81 -18.89
C ILE A 65 6.63 -2.29 -19.01
N VAL A 66 7.06 -3.13 -18.05
CA VAL A 66 6.70 -4.56 -18.05
C VAL A 66 5.19 -4.75 -17.86
N ALA A 67 4.53 -3.93 -17.04
CA ALA A 67 3.08 -3.99 -16.86
C ALA A 67 2.32 -3.62 -18.15
N ARG A 68 2.74 -2.59 -18.89
CA ARG A 68 2.16 -2.25 -20.20
C ARG A 68 2.29 -3.41 -21.18
N LYS A 69 3.48 -4.01 -21.25
CA LYS A 69 3.71 -5.19 -22.07
C LYS A 69 2.80 -6.36 -21.66
N ALA A 70 2.60 -6.58 -20.36
CA ALA A 70 1.70 -7.62 -19.88
C ALA A 70 0.24 -7.37 -20.30
N CYS A 71 -0.21 -6.11 -20.31
CA CYS A 71 -1.53 -5.74 -20.83
C CYS A 71 -1.64 -6.00 -22.34
N ASP A 72 -0.66 -5.53 -23.11
CA ASP A 72 -0.64 -5.68 -24.58
C ASP A 72 -0.63 -7.17 -25.01
N GLU A 73 0.04 -8.00 -24.21
CA GLU A 73 0.16 -9.45 -24.46
C GLU A 73 -0.91 -10.29 -23.76
N GLN A 74 -1.87 -9.69 -23.08
CA GLN A 74 -2.98 -10.37 -22.39
C GLN A 74 -2.50 -11.45 -21.41
N VAL A 75 -1.58 -11.08 -20.51
CA VAL A 75 -0.96 -12.00 -19.54
C VAL A 75 -1.96 -12.44 -18.48
N ASP A 76 -2.17 -13.72 -18.28
CA ASP A 76 -3.15 -14.26 -17.33
C ASP A 76 -2.75 -14.01 -15.88
N TRP A 77 -1.43 -14.09 -15.58
CA TRP A 77 -0.93 -13.99 -14.21
C TRP A 77 0.39 -13.24 -14.14
N ILE A 78 0.45 -12.23 -13.27
CA ILE A 78 1.65 -11.45 -12.97
C ILE A 78 2.11 -11.77 -11.55
N ILE A 79 3.29 -12.36 -11.41
CA ILE A 79 3.95 -12.63 -10.15
C ILE A 79 4.95 -11.50 -9.89
N ILE A 80 4.83 -10.83 -8.76
CA ILE A 80 5.65 -9.68 -8.39
C ILE A 80 6.58 -10.07 -7.25
N ALA A 81 7.85 -10.27 -7.53
CA ALA A 81 8.91 -10.40 -6.53
C ALA A 81 9.47 -9.01 -6.20
N GLY A 82 8.88 -8.34 -5.22
CA GLY A 82 9.16 -6.95 -4.90
C GLY A 82 8.50 -6.50 -3.61
N GLY A 83 8.51 -5.20 -3.36
CA GLY A 83 7.78 -4.54 -2.27
C GLY A 83 6.50 -3.85 -2.74
N ASP A 84 5.83 -3.16 -1.79
CA ASP A 84 4.58 -2.43 -2.05
C ASP A 84 4.74 -1.38 -3.17
N GLY A 85 5.90 -0.69 -3.27
CA GLY A 85 6.17 0.26 -4.35
C GLY A 85 6.21 -0.38 -5.74
N THR A 86 6.75 -1.60 -5.88
CA THR A 86 6.74 -2.34 -7.16
C THR A 86 5.32 -2.78 -7.51
N LEU A 87 4.58 -3.27 -6.52
CA LEU A 87 3.18 -3.64 -6.69
C LEU A 87 2.35 -2.43 -7.13
N ARG A 88 2.54 -1.26 -6.50
CA ARG A 88 1.86 -0.02 -6.87
C ARG A 88 2.16 0.37 -8.33
N ALA A 89 3.43 0.37 -8.74
CA ALA A 89 3.83 0.71 -10.10
C ALA A 89 3.12 -0.14 -11.16
N ILE A 90 3.02 -1.44 -10.92
CA ILE A 90 2.31 -2.38 -11.81
C ILE A 90 0.81 -2.11 -11.76
N SER A 91 0.23 -1.96 -10.55
CA SER A 91 -1.20 -1.72 -10.36
C SER A 91 -1.69 -0.43 -11.02
N GLU A 92 -0.88 0.64 -11.02
CA GLU A 92 -1.20 1.90 -11.71
C GLU A 92 -1.46 1.66 -13.20
N VAL A 93 -0.61 0.87 -13.86
CA VAL A 93 -0.77 0.54 -15.28
C VAL A 93 -1.95 -0.38 -15.53
N LEU A 94 -2.16 -1.39 -14.69
CA LEU A 94 -3.29 -2.31 -14.82
C LEU A 94 -4.62 -1.56 -14.76
N VAL A 95 -4.74 -0.61 -13.83
CA VAL A 95 -5.93 0.23 -13.68
C VAL A 95 -6.06 1.22 -14.85
N GLU A 96 -4.96 1.87 -15.29
CA GLU A 96 -4.95 2.77 -16.44
C GLU A 96 -5.44 2.07 -17.71
N ARG A 97 -5.09 0.79 -17.90
CA ARG A 97 -5.43 -0.02 -19.09
C ARG A 97 -6.73 -0.81 -18.93
N ASP A 98 -7.41 -0.68 -17.80
CA ASP A 98 -8.60 -1.47 -17.45
C ASP A 98 -8.38 -2.99 -17.68
N TYR A 99 -7.19 -3.47 -17.31
CA TYR A 99 -6.80 -4.86 -17.45
C TYR A 99 -6.49 -5.48 -16.10
N MET A 100 -7.23 -6.54 -15.73
CA MET A 100 -7.19 -7.13 -14.39
C MET A 100 -6.78 -8.61 -14.44
N PRO A 101 -5.49 -8.91 -14.69
CA PRO A 101 -4.97 -10.27 -14.62
C PRO A 101 -4.98 -10.76 -13.16
N TYR A 102 -4.72 -12.04 -12.94
CA TYR A 102 -4.36 -12.50 -11.61
C TYR A 102 -3.01 -11.92 -11.19
N VAL A 103 -2.87 -11.63 -9.91
CA VAL A 103 -1.64 -11.07 -9.33
C VAL A 103 -1.21 -11.93 -8.15
N SER A 104 0.09 -12.11 -7.96
CA SER A 104 0.68 -12.64 -6.72
C SER A 104 1.86 -11.79 -6.30
N ILE A 105 2.11 -11.67 -5.00
CA ILE A 105 3.28 -10.99 -4.47
C ILE A 105 4.17 -11.97 -3.70
N TYR A 106 5.43 -12.06 -4.12
CA TYR A 106 6.50 -12.64 -3.33
C TYR A 106 7.21 -11.52 -2.57
N PRO A 107 7.18 -11.52 -1.22
CA PRO A 107 7.60 -10.38 -0.41
C PRO A 107 9.12 -10.21 -0.40
N ALA A 108 9.64 -9.42 -1.32
CA ALA A 108 11.06 -9.11 -1.45
C ALA A 108 11.42 -7.68 -0.98
N GLY A 109 10.45 -6.83 -0.64
CA GLY A 109 10.66 -5.47 -0.14
C GLY A 109 10.98 -5.41 1.36
N THR A 110 11.06 -4.19 1.90
CA THR A 110 11.42 -3.95 3.32
C THR A 110 10.23 -4.13 4.27
N VAL A 111 9.04 -3.63 3.91
CA VAL A 111 7.87 -3.61 4.80
C VAL A 111 6.80 -4.61 4.35
N ASN A 112 6.47 -4.64 3.05
CA ASN A 112 5.58 -5.60 2.40
C ASN A 112 4.21 -5.70 3.08
N LEU A 113 3.52 -4.57 3.27
CA LEU A 113 2.24 -4.50 3.97
C LEU A 113 1.16 -5.37 3.31
N VAL A 114 1.07 -5.30 1.97
CA VAL A 114 0.11 -6.11 1.21
C VAL A 114 0.39 -7.60 1.38
N ALA A 115 1.64 -8.01 1.21
CA ALA A 115 2.03 -9.42 1.38
C ALA A 115 1.77 -9.91 2.81
N LYS A 116 2.03 -9.07 3.81
CA LYS A 116 1.78 -9.37 5.23
C LYS A 116 0.28 -9.55 5.49
N GLU A 117 -0.56 -8.68 4.96
CA GLU A 117 -2.01 -8.78 5.15
C GLU A 117 -2.60 -10.01 4.45
N LEU A 118 -2.07 -10.37 3.28
CA LEU A 118 -2.40 -11.60 2.58
C LEU A 118 -1.72 -12.85 3.19
N ALA A 119 -0.99 -12.70 4.29
CA ALA A 119 -0.25 -13.77 4.98
C ALA A 119 0.71 -14.54 4.05
N GLN A 120 1.35 -13.84 3.12
CA GLN A 120 2.30 -14.42 2.19
C GLN A 120 3.56 -14.94 2.92
N LYS A 121 4.10 -16.04 2.43
CA LYS A 121 5.32 -16.63 2.95
C LYS A 121 6.56 -15.96 2.35
N THR A 122 7.64 -15.90 3.12
CA THR A 122 8.92 -15.30 2.70
C THR A 122 9.90 -16.32 2.14
N ASP A 123 9.70 -17.61 2.41
CA ASP A 123 10.48 -18.68 1.79
C ASP A 123 9.80 -19.15 0.48
N ALA A 124 10.61 -19.40 -0.54
CA ALA A 124 10.14 -19.69 -1.89
C ALA A 124 9.28 -20.96 -1.95
N THR A 125 9.69 -22.01 -1.25
CA THR A 125 8.99 -23.30 -1.28
C THR A 125 7.58 -23.20 -0.68
N SER A 126 7.47 -22.65 0.52
CA SER A 126 6.16 -22.47 1.17
C SER A 126 5.27 -21.49 0.41
N TRP A 127 5.87 -20.47 -0.22
CA TRP A 127 5.14 -19.53 -1.05
C TRP A 127 4.59 -20.22 -2.31
N LEU A 128 5.42 -21.00 -3.03
CA LEU A 128 5.00 -21.76 -4.20
C LEU A 128 3.86 -22.72 -3.86
N MET A 129 4.04 -23.56 -2.83
CA MET A 129 2.99 -24.49 -2.35
C MET A 129 1.68 -23.79 -2.01
N ARG A 130 1.73 -22.51 -1.63
CA ARG A 130 0.55 -21.74 -1.31
C ARG A 130 -0.16 -21.24 -2.56
N VAL A 131 0.56 -20.67 -3.52
CA VAL A 131 -0.05 -20.17 -4.77
C VAL A 131 -0.53 -21.30 -5.67
N GLU A 132 0.08 -22.48 -5.62
CA GLU A 132 -0.38 -23.69 -6.32
C GLU A 132 -1.77 -24.12 -5.91
N LYS A 133 -2.24 -23.75 -4.71
CA LYS A 133 -3.63 -24.01 -4.30
C LYS A 133 -4.64 -23.23 -5.13
N GLY A 134 -4.20 -22.16 -5.79
CA GLY A 134 -5.03 -21.33 -6.65
C GLY A 134 -6.15 -20.58 -5.91
N ILE A 135 -5.98 -20.32 -4.61
CA ILE A 135 -6.98 -19.60 -3.81
C ILE A 135 -6.85 -18.11 -4.10
N THR A 136 -7.93 -17.49 -4.58
CA THR A 136 -7.96 -16.07 -4.88
C THR A 136 -8.59 -15.24 -3.77
N ALA A 137 -8.09 -14.02 -3.61
CA ALA A 137 -8.65 -13.01 -2.72
C ALA A 137 -8.74 -11.66 -3.46
N PRO A 138 -9.85 -10.92 -3.39
CA PRO A 138 -9.93 -9.58 -3.93
C PRO A 138 -9.07 -8.63 -3.09
N VAL A 139 -8.31 -7.75 -3.75
CA VAL A 139 -7.58 -6.65 -3.14
C VAL A 139 -8.09 -5.36 -3.74
N TRP A 140 -8.81 -4.61 -2.95
CA TRP A 140 -9.35 -3.32 -3.34
C TRP A 140 -8.29 -2.23 -3.17
N LEU A 141 -8.21 -1.33 -4.15
CA LEU A 141 -7.26 -0.22 -4.17
C LEU A 141 -7.96 1.11 -3.93
N GLY A 142 -7.24 2.07 -3.37
CA GLY A 142 -7.67 3.46 -3.28
C GLY A 142 -7.06 4.30 -4.41
N LYS A 143 -7.75 5.38 -4.77
CA LYS A 143 -7.29 6.39 -5.71
C LYS A 143 -7.35 7.76 -5.03
N ALA A 144 -6.24 8.50 -5.06
CA ALA A 144 -6.11 9.86 -4.57
C ALA A 144 -5.81 10.78 -5.77
N ASN A 145 -6.79 11.57 -6.20
CA ASN A 145 -6.79 12.23 -7.51
C ASN A 145 -6.49 11.21 -8.63
N ASP A 146 -5.36 11.34 -9.32
CA ASP A 146 -4.96 10.44 -10.40
C ASP A 146 -3.97 9.35 -9.97
N ARG A 147 -3.59 9.30 -8.68
CA ARG A 147 -2.62 8.35 -8.16
C ARG A 147 -3.29 7.24 -7.37
N ILE A 148 -2.81 6.02 -7.55
CA ILE A 148 -3.28 4.86 -6.79
C ILE A 148 -2.47 4.70 -5.51
N PHE A 149 -3.14 4.25 -4.45
CA PHE A 149 -2.49 3.74 -3.25
C PHE A 149 -3.04 2.37 -2.88
N LEU A 150 -2.19 1.56 -2.29
CA LEU A 150 -2.50 0.17 -1.93
C LEU A 150 -3.06 0.07 -0.52
N THR A 151 -2.46 0.80 0.41
CA THR A 151 -2.71 0.62 1.85
C THR A 151 -3.17 1.90 2.54
N VAL A 152 -2.47 3.03 2.33
CA VAL A 152 -2.71 4.24 3.10
C VAL A 152 -2.48 5.50 2.29
N ALA A 153 -3.32 6.50 2.54
CA ALA A 153 -3.14 7.89 2.17
C ALA A 153 -3.20 8.74 3.44
N GLY A 154 -2.09 9.37 3.81
CA GLY A 154 -1.98 10.22 4.98
C GLY A 154 -1.88 11.69 4.61
N ILE A 155 -2.47 12.58 5.40
CA ILE A 155 -2.46 14.01 5.14
C ILE A 155 -2.32 14.81 6.44
N GLY A 156 -1.48 15.83 6.37
CA GLY A 156 -1.12 16.64 7.52
C GLY A 156 0.21 16.19 8.12
N VAL A 157 0.22 15.86 9.41
CA VAL A 157 1.46 15.47 10.10
C VAL A 157 2.10 14.21 9.50
N ASP A 158 1.30 13.22 9.10
CA ASP A 158 1.77 11.98 8.52
C ASP A 158 2.58 12.21 7.22
N SER A 159 2.10 13.06 6.33
CA SER A 159 2.81 13.41 5.09
C SER A 159 4.12 14.16 5.33
N LEU A 160 4.20 15.01 6.35
CA LEU A 160 5.44 15.72 6.71
C LEU A 160 6.53 14.77 7.19
N VAL A 161 6.16 13.71 7.92
CA VAL A 161 7.11 12.66 8.33
C VAL A 161 7.76 12.01 7.13
N VAL A 162 6.96 11.69 6.11
CA VAL A 162 7.44 11.05 4.88
C VAL A 162 8.39 11.97 4.11
N ASP A 163 8.10 13.26 4.03
CA ASP A 163 8.94 14.27 3.35
C ASP A 163 10.33 14.39 3.97
N MET A 164 10.43 14.27 5.30
CA MET A 164 11.70 14.39 6.01
C MET A 164 12.56 13.14 5.97
N VAL A 165 11.99 11.99 5.56
CA VAL A 165 12.72 10.73 5.49
C VAL A 165 13.42 10.59 4.15
N THR A 166 14.76 10.56 4.17
CA THR A 166 15.57 10.36 2.97
C THR A 166 15.37 8.97 2.37
N PRO A 167 15.59 8.76 1.07
CA PRO A 167 15.47 7.44 0.44
C PRO A 167 16.35 6.36 1.11
N LYS A 168 17.51 6.73 1.64
CA LYS A 168 18.39 5.80 2.39
C LYS A 168 17.78 5.41 3.73
N GLU A 169 17.17 6.35 4.43
CA GLU A 169 16.51 6.12 5.71
C GLU A 169 15.22 5.34 5.53
N LYS A 170 14.45 5.59 4.47
CA LYS A 170 13.29 4.75 4.09
C LYS A 170 13.67 3.26 3.95
N LYS A 171 14.85 2.96 3.40
CA LYS A 171 15.35 1.58 3.30
C LYS A 171 15.80 0.97 4.64
N LEU A 172 16.20 1.81 5.60
CA LEU A 172 16.64 1.38 6.93
C LEU A 172 15.53 1.43 7.99
N LEU A 173 14.44 2.12 7.70
CA LEU A 173 13.37 2.34 8.67
C LEU A 173 12.72 1.01 9.07
N SER A 174 13.12 0.53 10.24
CA SER A 174 12.23 -0.31 11.04
C SER A 174 11.03 0.54 11.47
N THR A 175 9.89 -0.11 11.71
CA THR A 175 8.66 0.51 12.23
C THR A 175 8.90 1.51 13.38
N LEU A 176 9.88 1.23 14.25
CA LEU A 176 10.26 2.08 15.38
C LEU A 176 10.89 3.42 14.96
N ALA A 177 11.69 3.44 13.90
CA ALA A 177 12.29 4.68 13.41
C ALA A 177 11.23 5.58 12.76
N TYR A 178 10.26 5.02 12.06
CA TYR A 178 9.13 5.76 11.50
C TYR A 178 8.32 6.46 12.62
N VAL A 179 7.95 5.70 13.67
CA VAL A 179 7.20 6.27 14.82
C VAL A 179 8.00 7.36 15.55
N ARG A 180 9.31 7.13 15.75
CA ARG A 180 10.19 8.15 16.36
C ARG A 180 10.27 9.41 15.51
N GLN A 181 10.45 9.27 14.21
CA GLN A 181 10.53 10.38 13.27
C GLN A 181 9.21 11.15 13.23
N SER A 182 8.08 10.44 13.20
CA SER A 182 6.74 11.05 13.29
C SER A 182 6.60 11.94 14.51
N GLY A 183 7.06 11.46 15.68
CA GLY A 183 7.02 12.24 16.91
C GLY A 183 7.86 13.53 16.86
N LEU A 184 9.07 13.44 16.30
CA LEU A 184 9.98 14.59 16.18
C LEU A 184 9.45 15.65 15.22
N VAL A 185 8.97 15.23 14.05
CA VAL A 185 8.43 16.15 13.03
C VAL A 185 7.18 16.84 13.53
N ALA A 186 6.24 16.07 14.07
CA ALA A 186 5.02 16.64 14.63
C ALA A 186 5.31 17.66 15.73
N GLY A 187 6.27 17.36 16.61
CA GLY A 187 6.70 18.28 17.65
C GLY A 187 7.19 19.62 17.10
N ASN A 188 8.04 19.59 16.08
CA ASN A 188 8.56 20.80 15.46
C ASN A 188 7.46 21.62 14.74
N GLU A 189 6.64 20.97 13.91
CA GLU A 189 5.56 21.66 13.18
C GLU A 189 4.49 22.20 14.13
N MET A 190 4.12 21.46 15.16
CA MET A 190 3.10 21.88 16.13
C MET A 190 3.59 23.00 17.05
N LEU A 191 4.89 23.10 17.32
CA LEU A 191 5.48 24.21 18.08
C LEU A 191 5.63 25.47 17.24
N LEU A 192 6.04 25.35 15.96
CA LEU A 192 6.31 26.48 15.08
C LEU A 192 5.04 26.95 14.36
N HIS A 193 4.16 26.04 13.96
CA HIS A 193 2.98 26.32 13.14
C HIS A 193 1.76 25.46 13.55
N PRO A 194 1.30 25.49 14.80
CA PRO A 194 0.26 24.59 15.32
C PRO A 194 -1.08 24.69 14.56
N TRP A 195 -1.31 25.78 13.82
CA TRP A 195 -2.58 26.06 13.10
C TRP A 195 -2.40 26.08 11.58
N LYS A 196 -1.30 25.56 11.04
CA LYS A 196 -0.97 25.63 9.62
C LYS A 196 -2.01 24.92 8.76
N TYR A 197 -2.43 23.73 9.16
CA TYR A 197 -3.39 22.93 8.42
C TYR A 197 -4.74 22.86 9.16
N LYS A 198 -5.80 23.17 8.41
CA LYS A 198 -7.19 22.91 8.79
C LYS A 198 -7.84 22.23 7.63
N PHE A 199 -8.22 20.99 7.85
CA PHE A 199 -8.90 20.18 6.86
C PHE A 199 -10.40 20.15 7.15
N GLU A 200 -11.18 20.20 6.11
CA GLU A 200 -12.58 19.88 6.10
C GLU A 200 -12.78 18.67 5.22
N VAL A 201 -13.36 17.63 5.76
CA VAL A 201 -13.52 16.32 5.12
C VAL A 201 -14.98 15.99 4.98
N MET A 202 -15.43 15.71 3.77
CA MET A 202 -16.77 15.22 3.47
C MET A 202 -16.69 13.77 3.03
N ILE A 203 -17.58 12.93 3.54
CA ILE A 203 -17.61 11.48 3.33
C ILE A 203 -18.83 11.11 2.51
N ASP A 204 -18.64 10.37 1.41
CA ASP A 204 -19.69 9.82 0.55
C ASP A 204 -20.75 10.85 0.12
N GLY A 205 -20.37 12.12 -0.02
CA GLY A 205 -21.26 13.19 -0.44
C GLY A 205 -22.41 13.48 0.53
N ASP A 206 -22.25 13.16 1.84
CA ASP A 206 -23.29 13.32 2.86
C ASP A 206 -23.63 14.80 3.21
N GLY A 207 -22.96 15.76 2.57
CA GLY A 207 -23.17 17.20 2.77
C GLY A 207 -22.59 17.74 4.09
N VAL A 208 -21.94 16.91 4.90
CA VAL A 208 -21.37 17.31 6.21
C VAL A 208 -19.85 17.44 6.10
N TRP A 209 -19.37 18.68 6.28
CA TRP A 209 -17.94 18.96 6.36
C TRP A 209 -17.44 18.78 7.80
N ARG A 210 -16.57 17.80 8.01
CA ARG A 210 -15.97 17.46 9.30
C ARG A 210 -14.59 18.12 9.42
N ALA A 211 -14.41 18.94 10.44
CA ALA A 211 -13.13 19.57 10.71
C ALA A 211 -12.13 18.56 11.29
N ALA A 212 -10.92 18.58 10.77
CA ALA A 212 -9.79 17.78 11.25
C ALA A 212 -8.48 18.59 11.18
N SER A 213 -7.56 18.34 12.09
CA SER A 213 -6.20 18.87 12.04
C SER A 213 -5.29 17.99 11.18
N SER A 214 -5.61 16.70 11.13
CA SER A 214 -4.90 15.70 10.34
C SER A 214 -5.86 14.55 10.06
N PHE A 215 -5.63 13.79 9.00
CA PHE A 215 -6.41 12.59 8.73
C PHE A 215 -5.60 11.53 7.97
N ILE A 216 -6.04 10.29 8.12
CA ILE A 216 -5.51 9.14 7.41
C ILE A 216 -6.69 8.42 6.75
N VAL A 217 -6.53 8.08 5.48
CA VAL A 217 -7.42 7.17 4.76
C VAL A 217 -6.68 5.87 4.54
N THR A 218 -7.20 4.77 5.06
CA THR A 218 -6.54 3.46 4.93
C THR A 218 -7.47 2.40 4.37
N LYS A 219 -6.89 1.44 3.66
CA LYS A 219 -7.52 0.21 3.22
C LYS A 219 -7.09 -0.96 4.11
N SER A 220 -5.84 -0.91 4.56
CA SER A 220 -5.15 -1.99 5.24
C SER A 220 -5.50 -2.04 6.74
N ARG A 221 -5.45 -3.23 7.28
CA ARG A 221 -5.38 -3.43 8.72
C ARG A 221 -4.08 -2.88 9.30
N TYR A 222 -2.98 -2.98 8.53
CA TYR A 222 -1.65 -2.65 9.02
C TYR A 222 -1.20 -1.24 8.60
N TYR A 223 -0.59 -0.54 9.55
CA TYR A 223 0.04 0.75 9.40
C TYR A 223 1.48 0.69 9.92
N ALA A 224 2.41 1.35 9.21
CA ALA A 224 3.83 1.40 9.57
C ALA A 224 4.41 0.02 9.95
N GLY A 225 4.00 -1.03 9.25
CA GLY A 225 4.51 -2.40 9.35
C GLY A 225 3.79 -3.32 10.33
N ARG A 226 3.30 -2.86 11.51
CA ARG A 226 2.67 -3.75 12.50
C ARG A 226 1.48 -3.18 13.25
N PHE A 227 1.31 -1.88 13.26
CA PHE A 227 0.24 -1.23 14.01
C PHE A 227 -1.09 -1.37 13.28
N SER A 228 -2.19 -1.32 14.02
CA SER A 228 -3.53 -1.29 13.46
C SER A 228 -4.15 0.09 13.71
N LEU A 229 -4.61 0.75 12.65
CA LEU A 229 -5.35 2.01 12.78
C LEU A 229 -6.85 1.76 12.97
N VAL A 230 -7.35 0.65 12.44
CA VAL A 230 -8.78 0.36 12.42
C VAL A 230 -9.04 -1.11 12.69
N ASN A 231 -9.88 -1.39 13.67
CA ASN A 231 -10.35 -2.74 13.92
C ASN A 231 -11.24 -3.20 12.75
N GLY A 232 -10.86 -4.32 12.12
CA GLY A 232 -11.58 -4.88 11.00
C GLY A 232 -11.23 -4.28 9.63
N GLY A 233 -10.19 -3.44 9.53
CA GLY A 233 -9.59 -3.06 8.25
C GLY A 233 -9.13 -4.30 7.49
N SER A 234 -9.31 -4.31 6.16
CA SER A 234 -8.82 -5.39 5.29
C SER A 234 -8.79 -4.92 3.84
N LEU A 235 -7.71 -5.26 3.15
CA LEU A 235 -7.57 -5.04 1.72
C LEU A 235 -8.68 -5.73 0.91
N SER A 236 -9.27 -6.80 1.44
CA SER A 236 -10.36 -7.53 0.79
C SER A 236 -11.74 -6.91 1.02
N ASN A 237 -11.87 -5.89 1.86
CA ASN A 237 -13.13 -5.20 2.08
C ASN A 237 -13.31 -4.08 1.04
N PRO A 238 -14.48 -3.94 0.40
CA PRO A 238 -14.77 -2.86 -0.53
C PRO A 238 -15.14 -1.56 0.21
N ALA A 239 -14.24 -1.07 1.05
CA ALA A 239 -14.41 0.18 1.79
C ALA A 239 -13.08 0.85 2.11
N LEU A 240 -13.05 2.16 2.13
CA LEU A 240 -12.01 2.98 2.75
C LEU A 240 -12.34 3.16 4.23
N TYR A 241 -11.31 3.37 5.04
CA TYR A 241 -11.46 3.76 6.44
C TYR A 241 -10.81 5.12 6.63
N VAL A 242 -11.59 6.10 7.05
CA VAL A 242 -11.18 7.48 7.26
C VAL A 242 -11.00 7.72 8.75
N ILE A 243 -9.81 8.11 9.16
CA ILE A 243 -9.47 8.44 10.53
C ILE A 243 -9.23 9.95 10.62
N LEU A 244 -10.08 10.66 11.35
CA LEU A 244 -10.01 12.11 11.53
C LEU A 244 -9.46 12.42 12.92
N PHE A 245 -8.36 13.17 12.99
CA PHE A 245 -7.78 13.67 14.24
C PHE A 245 -8.23 15.12 14.44
N LYS A 246 -8.97 15.38 15.53
CA LYS A 246 -9.62 16.69 15.78
C LYS A 246 -8.72 17.65 16.53
N LYS A 247 -7.67 17.17 17.20
CA LYS A 247 -6.75 17.99 18.01
C LYS A 247 -5.35 17.98 17.43
N ASP A 248 -4.61 19.07 17.60
CA ASP A 248 -3.37 19.39 16.91
C ASP A 248 -2.21 19.78 17.83
N ARG A 249 -2.38 19.66 19.17
CA ARG A 249 -1.30 19.95 20.11
C ARG A 249 -0.25 18.83 20.10
N CYS A 250 1.00 19.16 20.39
CA CYS A 250 2.09 18.21 20.52
C CYS A 250 1.74 17.02 21.46
N VAL A 251 1.10 17.34 22.60
CA VAL A 251 0.66 16.32 23.56
C VAL A 251 -0.42 15.41 22.97
N ASP A 252 -1.31 15.92 22.14
CA ASP A 252 -2.35 15.13 21.47
C ASP A 252 -1.72 14.15 20.47
N PHE A 253 -0.69 14.60 19.73
CA PHE A 253 0.03 13.74 18.82
C PHE A 253 0.76 12.60 19.55
N LEU A 254 1.47 12.88 20.64
CA LEU A 254 2.09 11.85 21.48
C LEU A 254 1.06 10.85 22.00
N ARG A 255 -0.10 11.31 22.41
CA ARG A 255 -1.22 10.47 22.84
C ARG A 255 -1.70 9.59 21.68
N TYR A 256 -1.95 10.15 20.49
CA TYR A 256 -2.36 9.36 19.30
C TYR A 256 -1.35 8.29 18.96
N THR A 257 -0.06 8.62 18.97
CA THR A 257 1.01 7.66 18.70
C THR A 257 1.02 6.52 19.73
N ALA A 258 0.86 6.82 21.02
CA ALA A 258 0.78 5.82 22.07
C ALA A 258 -0.46 4.92 21.91
N LEU A 259 -1.61 5.50 21.56
CA LEU A 259 -2.85 4.75 21.33
C LEU A 259 -2.77 3.86 20.08
N ILE A 260 -2.12 4.32 19.01
CA ILE A 260 -1.83 3.49 17.82
C ILE A 260 -0.94 2.30 18.21
N ALA A 261 0.11 2.55 19.01
CA ALA A 261 1.02 1.50 19.46
C ALA A 261 0.35 0.45 20.36
N ALA A 262 -0.71 0.86 21.06
CA ALA A 262 -1.51 0.00 21.95
C ALA A 262 -2.74 -0.62 21.27
N ASP A 263 -2.97 -0.39 19.97
CA ASP A 263 -4.21 -0.76 19.24
C ASP A 263 -5.51 -0.21 19.88
N MET A 264 -5.41 0.97 20.50
CA MET A 264 -6.50 1.61 21.28
C MET A 264 -6.96 2.94 20.67
N LEU A 265 -6.57 3.26 19.44
CA LEU A 265 -6.86 4.57 18.83
C LEU A 265 -8.38 4.89 18.80
N SER A 266 -9.21 3.89 18.56
CA SER A 266 -10.68 4.04 18.50
C SER A 266 -11.33 4.43 19.81
N LEU A 267 -10.62 4.37 20.93
CA LEU A 267 -11.15 4.77 22.27
C LEU A 267 -11.00 6.27 22.52
N ASP A 268 -10.22 6.99 21.70
CA ASP A 268 -10.03 8.43 21.90
C ASP A 268 -11.19 9.23 21.31
N LYS A 269 -11.87 10.00 22.16
CA LYS A 269 -13.03 10.82 21.78
C LYS A 269 -12.70 11.94 20.77
N SER A 270 -11.43 12.29 20.61
CA SER A 270 -10.98 13.27 19.61
C SER A 270 -10.58 12.64 18.28
N VAL A 271 -10.76 11.33 18.15
CA VAL A 271 -10.57 10.58 16.91
C VAL A 271 -11.94 10.09 16.43
N GLU A 272 -12.22 10.35 15.17
CA GLU A 272 -13.42 9.84 14.50
C GLU A 272 -12.99 8.86 13.41
N ILE A 273 -13.59 7.67 13.39
CA ILE A 273 -13.28 6.63 12.40
C ILE A 273 -14.55 6.29 11.64
N CYS A 274 -14.53 6.49 10.32
CA CYS A 274 -15.66 6.24 9.43
C CYS A 274 -15.28 5.29 8.31
N LYS A 275 -16.26 4.54 7.78
CA LYS A 275 -16.14 3.86 6.49
C LYS A 275 -16.58 4.80 5.38
N ALA A 276 -15.94 4.69 4.20
CA ALA A 276 -16.26 5.51 3.05
C ALA A 276 -16.03 4.75 1.75
N GLN A 277 -16.66 5.24 0.67
CA GLN A 277 -16.34 4.93 -0.72
C GLN A 277 -15.61 6.11 -1.36
N GLU A 278 -15.97 7.32 -0.96
CA GLU A 278 -15.41 8.57 -1.47
C GLU A 278 -15.17 9.55 -0.33
N VAL A 279 -14.09 10.31 -0.44
CA VAL A 279 -13.69 11.34 0.52
C VAL A 279 -13.27 12.59 -0.24
N GLN A 280 -13.94 13.70 0.02
CA GLN A 280 -13.58 15.00 -0.52
C GLN A 280 -12.91 15.85 0.56
N ILE A 281 -11.81 16.49 0.21
CA ILE A 281 -10.98 17.19 1.16
C ILE A 281 -10.76 18.63 0.72
N ARG A 282 -10.97 19.57 1.63
CA ARG A 282 -10.61 20.97 1.53
C ARG A 282 -9.53 21.29 2.58
N CYS A 283 -8.63 22.17 2.23
CA CYS A 283 -7.60 22.68 3.14
C CYS A 283 -7.50 24.20 3.03
N ASN A 284 -7.22 24.88 4.14
CA ASN A 284 -6.98 26.31 4.17
C ASN A 284 -5.64 26.71 3.52
N VAL A 285 -4.76 25.75 3.24
CA VAL A 285 -3.46 25.95 2.60
C VAL A 285 -3.46 25.29 1.22
N LYS A 286 -2.96 26.01 0.22
CA LYS A 286 -2.74 25.45 -1.12
C LYS A 286 -1.45 24.62 -1.11
N ASN A 287 -1.43 23.54 -1.91
CA ASN A 287 -0.24 22.69 -2.11
C ASN A 287 0.32 22.09 -0.80
N PHE A 288 -0.53 21.41 -0.03
CA PHE A 288 -0.05 20.60 1.09
C PHE A 288 0.49 19.25 0.58
N ALA A 289 1.40 18.66 1.34
CA ALA A 289 1.93 17.34 1.04
C ALA A 289 0.96 16.26 1.53
N ALA A 290 0.67 15.29 0.66
CA ALA A 290 0.00 14.04 1.00
C ALA A 290 0.99 12.90 0.90
N GLU A 291 0.85 11.89 1.74
CA GLU A 291 1.59 10.65 1.68
C GLU A 291 0.72 9.57 1.04
N LEU A 292 1.28 8.80 0.11
CA LEU A 292 0.64 7.63 -0.49
C LEU A 292 1.59 6.43 -0.39
N ASP A 293 1.27 5.44 0.46
CA ASP A 293 2.07 4.23 0.68
C ASP A 293 3.55 4.50 1.02
N GLY A 294 3.85 5.58 1.74
CA GLY A 294 5.21 5.97 2.12
C GLY A 294 5.93 6.89 1.13
N ASP A 295 5.26 7.38 0.08
CA ASP A 295 5.81 8.38 -0.83
C ASP A 295 5.06 9.70 -0.71
N SER A 296 5.80 10.81 -0.59
CA SER A 296 5.22 12.14 -0.54
C SER A 296 4.78 12.61 -1.92
N VAL A 297 3.58 13.17 -1.99
CA VAL A 297 2.97 13.70 -3.21
C VAL A 297 2.37 15.07 -2.91
N ALA A 298 2.78 16.10 -3.66
CA ALA A 298 2.14 17.42 -3.58
C ALA A 298 0.73 17.36 -4.21
N THR A 299 -0.28 17.85 -3.50
CA THR A 299 -1.66 17.83 -3.99
C THR A 299 -2.50 18.95 -3.41
N SER A 300 -3.45 19.47 -4.22
CA SER A 300 -4.56 20.34 -3.80
C SER A 300 -5.42 20.68 -5.02
N PRO A 301 -6.77 20.55 -5.01
CA PRO A 301 -7.58 19.88 -4.03
C PRO A 301 -7.36 18.36 -4.03
N LEU A 302 -7.89 17.64 -3.04
CA LEU A 302 -7.75 16.20 -2.94
C LEU A 302 -9.11 15.51 -2.88
N SER A 303 -9.31 14.55 -3.78
CA SER A 303 -10.40 13.58 -3.73
C SER A 303 -9.80 12.19 -3.60
N ILE A 304 -10.34 11.40 -2.68
CA ILE A 304 -9.93 10.01 -2.47
C ILE A 304 -11.14 9.13 -2.68
N SER A 305 -11.00 8.09 -3.49
CA SER A 305 -12.08 7.14 -3.77
C SER A 305 -11.59 5.70 -3.75
N LEU A 306 -12.50 4.78 -3.47
CA LEU A 306 -12.28 3.37 -3.70
C LEU A 306 -12.40 3.07 -5.20
N LEU A 307 -11.49 2.26 -5.75
CA LEU A 307 -11.65 1.81 -7.13
C LEU A 307 -12.82 0.82 -7.26
N PRO A 308 -13.53 0.86 -8.39
CA PRO A 308 -14.74 0.05 -8.57
C PRO A 308 -14.46 -1.45 -8.73
N THR A 309 -13.24 -1.80 -9.14
CA THR A 309 -12.84 -3.19 -9.44
C THR A 309 -11.59 -3.55 -8.62
N PRO A 310 -11.60 -4.68 -7.89
CA PRO A 310 -10.43 -5.14 -7.16
C PRO A 310 -9.45 -5.89 -8.08
N LEU A 311 -8.19 -5.91 -7.70
CA LEU A 311 -7.23 -6.88 -8.22
C LEU A 311 -7.51 -8.26 -7.62
N ASN A 312 -7.37 -9.33 -8.41
CA ASN A 312 -7.55 -10.69 -7.96
C ASN A 312 -6.19 -11.31 -7.60
N PHE A 313 -5.90 -11.41 -6.30
CA PHE A 313 -4.66 -12.03 -5.83
C PHE A 313 -4.82 -13.53 -5.66
N ILE A 314 -3.84 -14.28 -6.19
CA ILE A 314 -3.63 -15.70 -5.85
C ILE A 314 -2.70 -15.73 -4.63
N SER A 315 -3.20 -16.31 -3.52
CA SER A 315 -2.54 -16.23 -2.22
C SER A 315 -2.65 -17.53 -1.40
#